data_cb17cd94cb068d4d40d54b1b31864a7b
#
_entry.id   cb17cd94cb068d4d40d54b1b31864a7b
#
_cell.length_a   1.000
_cell.length_b   1.000
_cell.length_c   1.000
_cell.angle_alpha   90.00
_cell.angle_beta   90.00
_cell.angle_gamma   90.00
#
_symmetry.space_group_name_H-M   'P 1'
#
loop_
_entity.id
_entity.type
_entity.pdbx_description
1 polymer ?
#
loop_
_entity_poly.entity_id
_entity_poly.type
_entity_poly.pdbx_seq_one_letter_code
_entity_poly.pdbx_strand_id
1 'polypeptide(L)'
;IFFVLALAFALKPGKILTWIGKILNPLFLVFIAILMVTAVINPMGSPDTMPVQEAYQQEAFFKGFTEGYNTMDALASLAFGIIVIQTLHNLGLKNPKDVAYGTLKAGIVVLILMGIIYSFLAYIGACSLGQFALSANGGIALAQISTYYFGSFGHILLALTVTIACLKTSIGLITACSTTFSELYPNSFSYRTYAFIFTIVSFLIANVGLTSIIFLAIPILMLLYPLAITLIILAFISAIFGYHRYVYSVTTLFTLFAAIGDMLNALPFGLNNTATISAIIEVYKNTLPFFDMGMDWIVPSIIGLIIGVIISLIKKD
;
A
#
# COMPACT_ATOMS: atom_id res chain seq x y z
N ILE A 1 -2.69 24.92 0.71
CA ILE A 1 -4.09 24.78 1.17
C ILE A 1 -4.34 23.33 1.62
N PHE A 2 -4.10 22.29 0.78
CA PHE A 2 -4.38 20.88 1.05
C PHE A 2 -3.84 20.40 2.42
N PHE A 3 -2.53 20.57 2.69
CA PHE A 3 -1.92 20.11 3.94
C PHE A 3 -2.33 20.94 5.16
N VAL A 4 -2.72 22.22 4.98
CA VAL A 4 -3.30 23.02 6.07
C VAL A 4 -4.66 22.46 6.48
N LEU A 5 -5.49 22.09 5.51
CA LEU A 5 -6.77 21.43 5.78
C LEU A 5 -6.58 20.06 6.41
N ALA A 6 -5.64 19.25 5.88
CA ALA A 6 -5.32 17.94 6.45
C ALA A 6 -4.92 18.04 7.93
N LEU A 7 -4.03 18.97 8.26
CA LEU A 7 -3.60 19.23 9.64
C LEU A 7 -4.75 19.73 10.51
N ALA A 8 -5.53 20.71 10.04
CA ALA A 8 -6.63 21.26 10.81
C ALA A 8 -7.66 20.20 11.20
N PHE A 9 -7.98 19.28 10.27
CA PHE A 9 -8.88 18.15 10.53
C PHE A 9 -8.24 17.05 11.38
N ALA A 10 -6.95 16.78 11.23
CA ALA A 10 -6.25 15.82 12.07
C ALA A 10 -6.17 16.29 13.53
N LEU A 11 -6.00 17.61 13.76
CA LEU A 11 -5.96 18.18 15.12
C LEU A 11 -7.34 18.27 15.80
N LYS A 12 -8.41 18.36 15.01
CA LYS A 12 -9.79 18.43 15.50
C LYS A 12 -10.68 17.55 14.62
N PRO A 13 -10.68 16.22 14.81
CA PRO A 13 -11.56 15.32 14.08
C PRO A 13 -13.01 15.61 14.45
N GLY A 14 -13.64 16.52 13.71
CA GLY A 14 -15.00 16.96 13.94
C GLY A 14 -16.02 16.19 13.11
N LYS A 15 -17.32 16.48 13.35
CA LYS A 15 -18.46 15.89 12.61
C LYS A 15 -18.36 16.08 11.09
N ILE A 16 -17.66 17.13 10.61
CA ILE A 16 -17.47 17.44 9.19
C ILE A 16 -16.75 16.30 8.47
N LEU A 17 -15.72 15.70 9.07
CA LEU A 17 -14.97 14.58 8.48
C LEU A 17 -15.86 13.35 8.30
N THR A 18 -16.76 13.11 9.26
CA THR A 18 -17.74 12.02 9.18
C THR A 18 -18.76 12.27 8.08
N TRP A 19 -19.21 13.53 7.89
CA TRP A 19 -20.14 13.91 6.83
C TRP A 19 -19.50 13.79 5.44
N ILE A 20 -18.29 14.32 5.28
CA ILE A 20 -17.50 14.20 4.05
C ILE A 20 -17.36 12.71 3.68
N GLY A 21 -16.99 11.85 4.65
CA GLY A 21 -16.87 10.42 4.41
C GLY A 21 -18.19 9.73 4.02
N LYS A 22 -19.32 10.14 4.61
CA LYS A 22 -20.62 9.53 4.34
C LYS A 22 -21.19 9.87 2.96
N ILE A 23 -20.88 11.03 2.41
CA ILE A 23 -21.43 11.50 1.12
C ILE A 23 -20.42 11.28 -0.01
N LEU A 24 -19.17 11.67 0.20
CA LEU A 24 -18.19 11.67 -0.89
C LEU A 24 -17.60 10.29 -1.20
N ASN A 25 -17.50 9.39 -0.21
CA ASN A 25 -17.05 8.03 -0.51
C ASN A 25 -18.03 7.28 -1.43
N PRO A 26 -19.35 7.25 -1.14
CA PRO A 26 -20.30 6.65 -2.08
C PRO A 26 -20.29 7.35 -3.44
N LEU A 27 -20.16 8.69 -3.48
CA LEU A 27 -20.11 9.44 -4.74
C LEU A 27 -18.88 9.04 -5.58
N PHE A 28 -17.70 8.93 -4.94
CA PHE A 28 -16.49 8.46 -5.59
C PHE A 28 -16.64 7.03 -6.13
N LEU A 29 -17.16 6.11 -5.32
CA LEU A 29 -17.39 4.72 -5.75
C LEU A 29 -18.39 4.63 -6.91
N VAL A 30 -19.46 5.42 -6.87
CA VAL A 30 -20.44 5.49 -7.96
C VAL A 30 -19.79 6.05 -9.23
N PHE A 31 -19.01 7.11 -9.13
CA PHE A 31 -18.31 7.68 -10.29
C PHE A 31 -17.34 6.66 -10.91
N ILE A 32 -16.49 6.03 -10.09
CA ILE A 32 -15.58 5.00 -10.59
C ILE A 32 -16.34 3.82 -11.18
N ALA A 33 -17.44 3.38 -10.56
CA ALA A 33 -18.27 2.30 -11.10
C ALA A 33 -18.87 2.68 -12.47
N ILE A 34 -19.39 3.89 -12.62
CA ILE A 34 -19.91 4.38 -13.93
C ILE A 34 -18.79 4.43 -14.96
N LEU A 35 -17.60 4.95 -14.60
CA LEU A 35 -16.45 4.98 -15.49
C LEU A 35 -16.06 3.56 -15.94
N MET A 36 -15.97 2.62 -14.99
CA MET A 36 -15.63 1.22 -15.26
C MET A 36 -16.65 0.55 -16.16
N VAL A 37 -17.96 0.69 -15.88
CA VAL A 37 -19.03 0.13 -16.70
C VAL A 37 -19.00 0.72 -18.10
N THR A 38 -18.83 2.04 -18.23
CA THR A 38 -18.75 2.71 -19.53
C THR A 38 -17.56 2.21 -20.35
N ALA A 39 -16.40 2.04 -19.72
CA ALA A 39 -15.17 1.58 -20.36
C ALA A 39 -15.23 0.10 -20.77
N VAL A 40 -15.98 -0.73 -20.06
CA VAL A 40 -16.22 -2.13 -20.43
C VAL A 40 -17.20 -2.24 -21.61
N ILE A 41 -18.24 -1.43 -21.62
CA ILE A 41 -19.26 -1.44 -22.71
C ILE A 41 -18.66 -0.86 -24.01
N ASN A 42 -17.84 0.19 -23.89
CA ASN A 42 -17.23 0.88 -25.04
C ASN A 42 -15.69 0.95 -24.81
N PRO A 43 -14.95 -0.14 -24.97
CA PRO A 43 -13.52 -0.13 -24.70
C PRO A 43 -12.76 0.76 -25.69
N MET A 44 -11.73 1.45 -25.20
CA MET A 44 -10.84 2.30 -26.00
C MET A 44 -9.96 1.52 -26.97
N GLY A 45 -9.72 0.25 -26.67
CA GLY A 45 -8.96 -0.70 -27.46
C GLY A 45 -9.10 -2.10 -26.85
N SER A 46 -8.66 -3.14 -27.59
CA SER A 46 -8.63 -4.50 -27.08
C SER A 46 -7.24 -4.78 -26.49
N PRO A 47 -7.14 -5.22 -25.23
CA PRO A 47 -5.85 -5.58 -24.64
C PRO A 47 -5.07 -6.62 -25.45
N ASP A 48 -5.79 -7.54 -26.14
CA ASP A 48 -5.18 -8.61 -26.94
C ASP A 48 -4.41 -8.07 -28.19
N THR A 49 -4.75 -6.87 -28.65
CA THR A 49 -4.11 -6.24 -29.82
C THR A 49 -2.99 -5.28 -29.43
N MET A 50 -2.82 -5.00 -28.14
CA MET A 50 -1.82 -4.07 -27.65
C MET A 50 -0.48 -4.77 -27.40
N PRO A 51 0.66 -4.09 -27.67
CA PRO A 51 1.96 -4.66 -27.37
C PRO A 51 2.12 -4.86 -25.85
N VAL A 52 2.45 -6.08 -25.46
CA VAL A 52 2.80 -6.37 -24.06
C VAL A 52 4.12 -5.69 -23.73
N GLN A 53 4.13 -4.90 -22.68
CA GLN A 53 5.34 -4.21 -22.23
C GLN A 53 6.40 -5.26 -21.81
N GLU A 54 7.67 -4.95 -22.07
CA GLU A 54 8.80 -5.83 -21.85
C GLU A 54 8.82 -6.43 -20.43
N ALA A 55 8.52 -5.62 -19.44
CA ALA A 55 8.46 -6.03 -18.02
C ALA A 55 7.39 -7.10 -17.71
N TYR A 56 6.42 -7.32 -18.61
CA TYR A 56 5.34 -8.31 -18.43
C TYR A 56 5.39 -9.45 -19.45
N GLN A 57 6.40 -9.52 -20.31
CA GLN A 57 6.54 -10.59 -21.30
C GLN A 57 6.91 -11.91 -20.64
N GLN A 58 7.66 -11.87 -19.54
CA GLN A 58 8.00 -13.00 -18.72
C GLN A 58 7.52 -12.75 -17.30
N GLU A 59 7.03 -13.81 -16.64
CA GLU A 59 6.65 -13.78 -15.22
C GLU A 59 5.63 -12.67 -14.84
N ALA A 60 4.69 -12.40 -15.75
CA ALA A 60 3.69 -11.32 -15.61
C ALA A 60 2.94 -11.33 -14.26
N PHE A 61 2.69 -12.53 -13.69
CA PHE A 61 2.06 -12.67 -12.39
C PHE A 61 2.91 -12.06 -11.26
N PHE A 62 4.19 -12.41 -11.19
CA PHE A 62 5.08 -11.88 -10.15
C PHE A 62 5.36 -10.40 -10.33
N LYS A 63 5.48 -9.95 -11.59
CA LYS A 63 5.58 -8.52 -11.88
C LYS A 63 4.33 -7.77 -11.42
N GLY A 64 3.13 -8.26 -11.72
CA GLY A 64 1.88 -7.68 -11.24
C GLY A 64 1.76 -7.70 -9.71
N PHE A 65 2.26 -8.76 -9.05
CA PHE A 65 2.28 -8.86 -7.60
C PHE A 65 3.19 -7.79 -6.98
N THR A 66 4.41 -7.61 -7.49
CA THR A 66 5.34 -6.56 -6.99
C THR A 66 4.87 -5.16 -7.34
N GLU A 67 4.21 -4.95 -8.49
CA GLU A 67 3.55 -3.67 -8.80
C GLU A 67 2.41 -3.36 -7.82
N GLY A 68 1.77 -4.38 -7.25
CA GLY A 68 0.80 -4.21 -6.17
C GLY A 68 1.39 -3.54 -4.92
N TYR A 69 2.71 -3.60 -4.70
CA TYR A 69 3.37 -2.86 -3.61
C TYR A 69 3.21 -1.34 -3.75
N ASN A 70 3.15 -0.83 -4.98
CA ASN A 70 2.95 0.59 -5.27
C ASN A 70 1.59 1.13 -4.82
N THR A 71 0.60 0.26 -4.57
CA THR A 71 -0.70 0.68 -4.01
C THR A 71 -0.58 1.12 -2.55
N MET A 72 0.45 0.65 -1.83
CA MET A 72 0.71 0.93 -0.41
C MET A 72 -0.41 0.49 0.55
N ASP A 73 -1.38 -0.28 0.08
CA ASP A 73 -2.57 -0.64 0.85
C ASP A 73 -2.28 -1.54 2.05
N ALA A 74 -1.37 -2.52 1.92
CA ALA A 74 -1.01 -3.39 3.03
C ALA A 74 -0.34 -2.58 4.16
N LEU A 75 0.57 -1.67 3.83
CA LEU A 75 1.21 -0.79 4.82
C LEU A 75 0.21 0.18 5.45
N ALA A 76 -0.68 0.77 4.63
CA ALA A 76 -1.75 1.63 5.11
C ALA A 76 -2.72 0.88 6.02
N SER A 77 -3.06 -0.38 5.70
CA SER A 77 -3.97 -1.20 6.52
C SER A 77 -3.41 -1.49 7.91
N LEU A 78 -2.10 -1.70 8.03
CA LEU A 78 -1.42 -1.84 9.33
C LEU A 78 -1.54 -0.55 10.15
N ALA A 79 -1.34 0.62 9.52
CA ALA A 79 -1.49 1.92 10.18
C ALA A 79 -2.95 2.22 10.56
N PHE A 80 -3.91 1.88 9.70
CA PHE A 80 -5.34 2.11 9.96
C PHE A 80 -5.97 1.09 10.91
N GLY A 81 -5.31 -0.02 11.21
CA GLY A 81 -5.84 -1.06 12.11
C GLY A 81 -6.30 -0.50 13.45
N ILE A 82 -5.54 0.42 14.06
CA ILE A 82 -5.92 1.07 15.31
C ILE A 82 -7.23 1.86 15.19
N ILE A 83 -7.44 2.57 14.07
CA ILE A 83 -8.65 3.36 13.82
C ILE A 83 -9.87 2.44 13.64
N VAL A 84 -9.69 1.30 12.96
CA VAL A 84 -10.73 0.28 12.79
C VAL A 84 -11.15 -0.27 14.14
N ILE A 85 -10.21 -0.66 15.00
CA ILE A 85 -10.47 -1.17 16.34
C ILE A 85 -11.21 -0.12 17.20
N GLN A 86 -10.75 1.13 17.21
CA GLN A 86 -11.41 2.23 17.91
C GLN A 86 -12.84 2.46 17.40
N THR A 87 -13.05 2.35 16.09
CA THR A 87 -14.38 2.49 15.49
C THR A 87 -15.32 1.37 15.95
N LEU A 88 -14.86 0.13 16.01
CA LEU A 88 -15.65 -1.01 16.49
C LEU A 88 -15.99 -0.86 17.98
N HIS A 89 -15.05 -0.37 18.80
CA HIS A 89 -15.33 -0.03 20.20
C HIS A 89 -16.41 1.06 20.34
N ASN A 90 -16.36 2.09 19.51
CA ASN A 90 -17.37 3.16 19.47
C ASN A 90 -18.75 2.66 19.03
N LEU A 91 -18.80 1.57 18.23
CA LEU A 91 -20.03 0.87 17.87
C LEU A 91 -20.55 -0.06 18.96
N GLY A 92 -19.87 -0.15 20.11
CA GLY A 92 -20.30 -0.94 21.26
C GLY A 92 -19.69 -2.34 21.36
N LEU A 93 -18.82 -2.74 20.43
CA LEU A 93 -18.12 -4.02 20.47
C LEU A 93 -16.93 -3.91 21.46
N LYS A 94 -17.08 -4.45 22.66
CA LYS A 94 -16.06 -4.39 23.73
C LYS A 94 -15.29 -5.70 23.91
N ASN A 95 -15.91 -6.83 23.56
CA ASN A 95 -15.29 -8.13 23.70
C ASN A 95 -14.22 -8.31 22.59
N PRO A 96 -12.97 -8.72 22.93
CA PRO A 96 -11.90 -8.92 21.94
C PRO A 96 -12.28 -9.86 20.79
N LYS A 97 -13.05 -10.92 21.05
CA LYS A 97 -13.53 -11.86 20.02
C LYS A 97 -14.48 -11.19 19.03
N ASP A 98 -15.40 -10.36 19.53
CA ASP A 98 -16.38 -9.66 18.68
C ASP A 98 -15.70 -8.57 17.86
N VAL A 99 -14.70 -7.88 18.41
CA VAL A 99 -13.85 -6.91 17.68
C VAL A 99 -13.06 -7.62 16.60
N ALA A 100 -12.41 -8.74 16.90
CA ALA A 100 -11.66 -9.52 15.91
C ALA A 100 -12.58 -10.01 14.77
N TYR A 101 -13.75 -10.54 15.11
CA TYR A 101 -14.72 -11.00 14.11
C TYR A 101 -15.31 -9.86 13.27
N GLY A 102 -15.58 -8.71 13.88
CA GLY A 102 -16.02 -7.51 13.18
C GLY A 102 -14.95 -6.99 12.22
N THR A 103 -13.69 -6.97 12.65
CA THR A 103 -12.55 -6.59 11.81
C THR A 103 -12.38 -7.55 10.64
N LEU A 104 -12.47 -8.86 10.87
CA LEU A 104 -12.36 -9.87 9.82
C LEU A 104 -13.46 -9.71 8.76
N LYS A 105 -14.72 -9.56 9.18
CA LYS A 105 -15.83 -9.33 8.24
C LYS A 105 -15.63 -8.07 7.41
N ALA A 106 -15.29 -6.95 8.04
CA ALA A 106 -15.02 -5.71 7.33
C ALA A 106 -13.85 -5.89 6.35
N GLY A 107 -12.77 -6.56 6.77
CA GLY A 107 -11.60 -6.84 5.95
C GLY A 107 -11.94 -7.68 4.71
N ILE A 108 -12.74 -8.72 4.82
CA ILE A 108 -13.17 -9.54 3.67
C ILE A 108 -13.94 -8.71 2.65
N VAL A 109 -14.88 -7.87 3.10
CA VAL A 109 -15.66 -6.99 2.20
C VAL A 109 -14.73 -6.01 1.48
N VAL A 110 -13.79 -5.40 2.21
CA VAL A 110 -12.80 -4.47 1.63
C VAL A 110 -11.92 -5.20 0.61
N LEU A 111 -11.42 -6.39 0.93
CA LEU A 111 -10.56 -7.17 0.05
C LEU A 111 -11.26 -7.50 -1.28
N ILE A 112 -12.51 -7.95 -1.23
CA ILE A 112 -13.31 -8.25 -2.44
C ILE A 112 -13.53 -6.98 -3.26
N LEU A 113 -13.95 -5.88 -2.62
CA LEU A 113 -14.23 -4.63 -3.30
C LEU A 113 -12.97 -4.04 -3.96
N MET A 114 -11.84 -4.05 -3.26
CA MET A 114 -10.56 -3.59 -3.80
C MET A 114 -10.09 -4.48 -4.94
N GLY A 115 -10.21 -5.80 -4.80
CA GLY A 115 -9.87 -6.74 -5.87
C GLY A 115 -10.65 -6.46 -7.15
N ILE A 116 -11.96 -6.21 -7.03
CA ILE A 116 -12.82 -5.83 -8.17
C ILE A 116 -12.33 -4.50 -8.77
N ILE A 117 -12.19 -3.45 -7.95
CA ILE A 117 -11.81 -2.11 -8.43
C ILE A 117 -10.46 -2.15 -9.14
N TYR A 118 -9.44 -2.77 -8.54
CA TYR A 118 -8.10 -2.83 -9.15
C TYR A 118 -8.05 -3.66 -10.42
N SER A 119 -8.79 -4.78 -10.48
CA SER A 119 -8.88 -5.58 -11.71
C SER A 119 -9.49 -4.78 -12.86
N PHE A 120 -10.57 -4.05 -12.60
CA PHE A 120 -11.19 -3.19 -13.61
C PHE A 120 -10.30 -2.00 -14.00
N LEU A 121 -9.64 -1.35 -13.04
CA LEU A 121 -8.72 -0.24 -13.34
C LEU A 121 -7.53 -0.72 -14.17
N ALA A 122 -6.97 -1.89 -13.87
CA ALA A 122 -5.90 -2.49 -14.68
C ALA A 122 -6.37 -2.80 -16.11
N TYR A 123 -7.56 -3.39 -16.25
CA TYR A 123 -8.17 -3.66 -17.55
C TYR A 123 -8.39 -2.37 -18.38
N ILE A 124 -8.99 -1.34 -17.77
CA ILE A 124 -9.22 -0.05 -18.44
C ILE A 124 -7.91 0.64 -18.79
N GLY A 125 -6.91 0.55 -17.90
CA GLY A 125 -5.56 1.06 -18.15
C GLY A 125 -4.93 0.38 -19.36
N ALA A 126 -5.05 -0.93 -19.50
CA ALA A 126 -4.59 -1.67 -20.69
C ALA A 126 -5.35 -1.25 -21.95
N CYS A 127 -6.68 -1.14 -21.90
CA CYS A 127 -7.51 -0.69 -23.02
C CYS A 127 -7.16 0.75 -23.47
N SER A 128 -6.71 1.60 -22.55
CA SER A 128 -6.39 3.01 -22.86
C SER A 128 -5.23 3.17 -23.82
N LEU A 129 -4.35 2.17 -23.93
CA LEU A 129 -3.26 2.16 -24.90
C LEU A 129 -3.74 2.13 -26.35
N GLY A 130 -5.00 1.79 -26.60
CA GLY A 130 -5.62 1.90 -27.94
C GLY A 130 -5.84 3.33 -28.41
N GLN A 131 -5.85 4.31 -27.50
CA GLN A 131 -6.10 5.72 -27.79
C GLN A 131 -4.96 6.64 -27.32
N PHE A 132 -4.21 6.25 -26.31
CA PHE A 132 -3.18 7.05 -25.67
C PHE A 132 -1.85 6.32 -25.61
N ALA A 133 -0.75 7.06 -25.68
CA ALA A 133 0.56 6.51 -25.35
C ALA A 133 0.64 6.17 -23.85
N LEU A 134 1.60 5.33 -23.47
CA LEU A 134 1.84 4.98 -22.08
C LEU A 134 2.08 6.22 -21.21
N SER A 135 1.25 6.41 -20.23
CA SER A 135 1.31 7.55 -19.33
C SER A 135 2.43 7.39 -18.30
N ALA A 136 3.04 8.52 -17.88
CA ALA A 136 4.10 8.53 -16.90
C ALA A 136 3.67 8.03 -15.50
N ASN A 137 2.38 8.08 -15.19
CA ASN A 137 1.79 7.52 -13.97
C ASN A 137 0.27 7.29 -14.12
N GLY A 138 -0.30 6.51 -13.21
CA GLY A 138 -1.71 6.15 -13.22
C GLY A 138 -2.68 7.33 -13.05
N GLY A 139 -2.25 8.42 -12.40
CA GLY A 139 -3.07 9.62 -12.26
C GLY A 139 -3.33 10.31 -13.60
N ILE A 140 -2.30 10.40 -14.44
CA ILE A 140 -2.40 10.94 -15.82
C ILE A 140 -3.28 10.02 -16.66
N ALA A 141 -3.04 8.70 -16.61
CA ALA A 141 -3.85 7.73 -17.35
C ALA A 141 -5.35 7.85 -16.99
N LEU A 142 -5.67 7.89 -15.71
CA LEU A 142 -7.07 7.99 -15.25
C LEU A 142 -7.72 9.32 -15.66
N ALA A 143 -6.96 10.42 -15.67
CA ALA A 143 -7.45 11.72 -16.14
C ALA A 143 -7.75 11.70 -17.65
N GLN A 144 -6.89 11.08 -18.45
CA GLN A 144 -7.10 10.91 -19.91
C GLN A 144 -8.33 10.04 -20.18
N ILE A 145 -8.46 8.91 -19.48
CA ILE A 145 -9.59 7.98 -19.59
C ILE A 145 -10.92 8.70 -19.23
N SER A 146 -10.94 9.41 -18.09
CA SER A 146 -12.12 10.14 -17.65
C SER A 146 -12.52 11.25 -18.62
N THR A 147 -11.54 11.95 -19.20
CA THR A 147 -11.76 12.99 -20.21
C THR A 147 -12.28 12.38 -21.53
N TYR A 148 -11.78 11.22 -21.93
CA TYR A 148 -12.23 10.51 -23.14
C TYR A 148 -13.72 10.16 -23.07
N TYR A 149 -14.17 9.60 -21.94
CA TYR A 149 -15.58 9.15 -21.79
C TYR A 149 -16.55 10.28 -21.45
N PHE A 150 -16.15 11.24 -20.64
CA PHE A 150 -17.04 12.26 -20.06
C PHE A 150 -16.62 13.72 -20.37
N GLY A 151 -15.60 13.92 -21.19
CA GLY A 151 -15.13 15.26 -21.56
C GLY A 151 -14.64 16.06 -20.33
N SER A 152 -14.78 17.38 -20.42
CA SER A 152 -14.34 18.29 -19.33
C SER A 152 -15.07 18.04 -18.01
N PHE A 153 -16.34 17.58 -18.06
CA PHE A 153 -17.08 17.23 -16.85
C PHE A 153 -16.43 16.07 -16.11
N GLY A 154 -16.04 15.01 -16.82
CA GLY A 154 -15.34 13.87 -16.22
C GLY A 154 -14.02 14.26 -15.59
N HIS A 155 -13.25 15.13 -16.24
CA HIS A 155 -12.00 15.64 -15.72
C HIS A 155 -12.19 16.40 -14.39
N ILE A 156 -13.15 17.32 -14.33
CA ILE A 156 -13.45 18.11 -13.12
C ILE A 156 -13.95 17.18 -12.01
N LEU A 157 -14.88 16.27 -12.32
CA LEU A 157 -15.43 15.34 -11.34
C LEU A 157 -14.36 14.41 -10.77
N LEU A 158 -13.47 13.88 -11.62
CA LEU A 158 -12.32 13.10 -11.19
C LEU A 158 -11.40 13.92 -10.26
N ALA A 159 -11.03 15.13 -10.67
CA ALA A 159 -10.15 15.99 -9.89
C ALA A 159 -10.72 16.28 -8.49
N LEU A 160 -12.00 16.59 -8.39
CA LEU A 160 -12.68 16.83 -7.11
C LEU A 160 -12.70 15.57 -6.24
N THR A 161 -13.15 14.45 -6.80
CA THR A 161 -13.31 13.21 -6.04
C THR A 161 -11.98 12.66 -5.57
N VAL A 162 -10.94 12.69 -6.41
CA VAL A 162 -9.57 12.26 -6.04
C VAL A 162 -8.98 13.19 -4.98
N THR A 163 -9.12 14.52 -5.14
CA THR A 163 -8.61 15.48 -4.14
C THR A 163 -9.20 15.21 -2.76
N ILE A 164 -10.49 14.96 -2.68
CA ILE A 164 -11.17 14.72 -1.40
C ILE A 164 -10.81 13.33 -0.83
N ALA A 165 -10.72 12.31 -1.68
CA ALA A 165 -10.27 10.99 -1.26
C ALA A 165 -8.84 11.06 -0.68
N CYS A 166 -7.92 11.75 -1.36
CA CYS A 166 -6.55 11.98 -0.89
C CYS A 166 -6.52 12.77 0.42
N LEU A 167 -7.37 13.81 0.55
CA LEU A 167 -7.45 14.61 1.78
C LEU A 167 -7.86 13.73 2.96
N LYS A 168 -8.88 12.91 2.80
CA LYS A 168 -9.34 11.99 3.84
C LYS A 168 -8.27 10.98 4.23
N THR A 169 -7.58 10.39 3.25
CA THR A 169 -6.48 9.45 3.50
C THR A 169 -5.34 10.14 4.24
N SER A 170 -4.95 11.35 3.84
CA SER A 170 -3.91 12.13 4.51
C SER A 170 -4.26 12.41 5.97
N ILE A 171 -5.50 12.82 6.25
CA ILE A 171 -5.97 13.05 7.62
C ILE A 171 -5.87 11.75 8.43
N GLY A 172 -6.33 10.63 7.86
CA GLY A 172 -6.29 9.33 8.51
C GLY A 172 -4.85 8.89 8.84
N LEU A 173 -3.93 9.01 7.89
CA LEU A 173 -2.52 8.64 8.07
C LEU A 173 -1.82 9.55 9.10
N ILE A 174 -2.01 10.87 9.01
CA ILE A 174 -1.45 11.81 10.00
C ILE A 174 -1.97 11.45 11.40
N THR A 175 -3.28 11.17 11.53
CA THR A 175 -3.88 10.79 12.81
C THR A 175 -3.32 9.46 13.31
N ALA A 176 -3.30 8.42 12.48
CA ALA A 176 -2.83 7.09 12.85
C ALA A 176 -1.36 7.12 13.28
N CYS A 177 -0.48 7.73 12.47
CA CYS A 177 0.93 7.86 12.81
C CYS A 177 1.14 8.66 14.10
N SER A 178 0.45 9.81 14.25
CA SER A 178 0.60 10.65 15.44
C SER A 178 0.13 9.95 16.72
N THR A 179 -0.96 9.19 16.64
CA THR A 179 -1.47 8.38 17.77
C THR A 179 -0.46 7.28 18.10
N THR A 180 -0.04 6.50 17.11
CA THR A 180 0.89 5.40 17.32
C THR A 180 2.21 5.87 17.93
N PHE A 181 2.81 6.94 17.39
CA PHE A 181 4.08 7.46 17.92
C PHE A 181 3.95 8.06 19.31
N SER A 182 2.84 8.74 19.63
CA SER A 182 2.60 9.25 20.97
C SER A 182 2.34 8.15 22.00
N GLU A 183 1.80 7.00 21.59
CA GLU A 183 1.59 5.84 22.46
C GLU A 183 2.89 5.04 22.65
N LEU A 184 3.67 4.84 21.58
CA LEU A 184 4.95 4.12 21.64
C LEU A 184 6.02 4.88 22.43
N TYR A 185 6.02 6.21 22.35
CA TYR A 185 7.01 7.07 22.98
C TYR A 185 6.36 8.12 23.89
N PRO A 186 5.75 7.71 25.03
CA PRO A 186 4.95 8.62 25.88
C PRO A 186 5.77 9.78 26.46
N ASN A 187 7.08 9.64 26.58
CA ASN A 187 8.01 10.65 27.12
C ASN A 187 8.61 11.56 26.04
N SER A 188 8.18 11.45 24.78
CA SER A 188 8.71 12.25 23.66
C SER A 188 7.79 13.44 23.34
N PHE A 189 7.25 13.47 22.13
CA PHE A 189 6.40 14.58 21.69
C PHE A 189 4.91 14.29 21.88
N SER A 190 4.13 15.35 22.06
CA SER A 190 2.68 15.24 22.11
C SER A 190 2.09 14.86 20.74
N TYR A 191 0.87 14.32 20.73
CA TYR A 191 0.11 14.04 19.52
C TYR A 191 0.10 15.24 18.54
N ARG A 192 -0.09 16.45 19.06
CA ARG A 192 -0.12 17.68 18.23
C ARG A 192 1.21 17.92 17.54
N THR A 193 2.31 17.76 18.26
CA THR A 193 3.66 17.95 17.73
C THR A 193 3.95 16.92 16.63
N TYR A 194 3.60 15.65 16.85
CA TYR A 194 3.73 14.61 15.83
C TYR A 194 2.89 14.92 14.59
N ALA A 195 1.64 15.37 14.75
CA ALA A 195 0.78 15.75 13.64
C ALA A 195 1.39 16.89 12.81
N PHE A 196 2.00 17.89 13.45
CA PHE A 196 2.74 18.95 12.75
C PHE A 196 3.96 18.39 11.99
N ILE A 197 4.77 17.57 12.63
CA ILE A 197 5.97 16.98 12.01
C ILE A 197 5.58 16.17 10.77
N PHE A 198 4.65 15.21 10.91
CA PHE A 198 4.22 14.39 9.79
C PHE A 198 3.59 15.21 8.66
N THR A 199 2.83 16.25 8.98
CA THR A 199 2.24 17.12 7.95
C THR A 199 3.31 17.90 7.20
N ILE A 200 4.31 18.47 7.90
CA ILE A 200 5.38 19.24 7.26
C ILE A 200 6.24 18.33 6.39
N VAL A 201 6.64 17.16 6.89
CA VAL A 201 7.42 16.18 6.11
C VAL A 201 6.64 15.75 4.86
N SER A 202 5.35 15.41 5.01
CA SER A 202 4.51 15.04 3.87
C SER A 202 4.36 16.19 2.86
N PHE A 203 4.22 17.44 3.34
CA PHE A 203 4.17 18.60 2.48
C PHE A 203 5.46 18.80 1.67
N LEU A 204 6.62 18.67 2.31
CA LEU A 204 7.90 18.79 1.63
C LEU A 204 8.07 17.70 0.55
N ILE A 205 7.75 16.45 0.88
CA ILE A 205 7.80 15.32 -0.06
C ILE A 205 6.83 15.54 -1.22
N ALA A 206 5.61 16.01 -0.97
CA ALA A 206 4.59 16.21 -2.00
C ALA A 206 5.00 17.23 -3.09
N ASN A 207 5.93 18.15 -2.79
CA ASN A 207 6.43 19.10 -3.78
C ASN A 207 7.39 18.50 -4.82
N VAL A 208 7.85 17.27 -4.61
CA VAL A 208 8.74 16.57 -5.57
C VAL A 208 7.97 16.05 -6.79
N GLY A 209 6.65 15.96 -6.70
CA GLY A 209 5.76 15.49 -7.76
C GLY A 209 5.52 13.98 -7.73
N LEU A 210 4.33 13.55 -8.20
CA LEU A 210 3.84 12.18 -8.05
C LEU A 210 4.77 11.14 -8.70
N THR A 211 5.23 11.38 -9.92
CA THR A 211 6.13 10.45 -10.64
C THR A 211 7.43 10.22 -9.87
N SER A 212 8.04 11.29 -9.36
CA SER A 212 9.28 11.19 -8.58
C SER A 212 9.06 10.52 -7.23
N ILE A 213 7.91 10.77 -6.58
CA ILE A 213 7.55 10.11 -5.33
C ILE A 213 7.44 8.60 -5.53
N ILE A 214 6.74 8.15 -6.58
CA ILE A 214 6.62 6.73 -6.91
C ILE A 214 8.01 6.13 -7.12
N PHE A 215 8.84 6.78 -7.94
CA PHE A 215 10.18 6.31 -8.27
C PHE A 215 11.10 6.19 -7.04
N LEU A 216 11.04 7.14 -6.12
CA LEU A 216 11.81 7.11 -4.88
C LEU A 216 11.24 6.16 -3.82
N ALA A 217 9.93 5.86 -3.89
CA ALA A 217 9.28 4.97 -2.95
C ALA A 217 9.58 3.49 -3.24
N ILE A 218 9.82 3.10 -4.49
CA ILE A 218 10.00 1.70 -4.90
C ILE A 218 11.04 0.97 -4.05
N PRO A 219 12.28 1.46 -3.83
CA PRO A 219 13.26 0.75 -3.01
C PRO A 219 12.79 0.54 -1.57
N ILE A 220 12.11 1.54 -1.00
CA ILE A 220 11.57 1.47 0.36
C ILE A 220 10.45 0.42 0.43
N LEU A 221 9.59 0.36 -0.59
CA LEU A 221 8.51 -0.61 -0.67
C LEU A 221 9.05 -2.03 -0.83
N MET A 222 10.08 -2.23 -1.66
CA MET A 222 10.76 -3.51 -1.81
C MET A 222 11.37 -4.02 -0.49
N LEU A 223 11.80 -3.12 0.40
CA LEU A 223 12.23 -3.47 1.74
C LEU A 223 11.06 -3.78 2.69
N LEU A 224 10.02 -2.95 2.69
CA LEU A 224 8.96 -2.99 3.70
C LEU A 224 7.89 -4.05 3.44
N TYR A 225 7.55 -4.32 2.16
CA TYR A 225 6.47 -5.26 1.83
C TYR A 225 6.77 -6.71 2.21
N PRO A 226 7.95 -7.27 1.93
CA PRO A 226 8.31 -8.60 2.43
C PRO A 226 8.16 -8.72 3.95
N LEU A 227 8.61 -7.70 4.69
CA LEU A 227 8.48 -7.67 6.15
C LEU A 227 7.01 -7.59 6.59
N ALA A 228 6.21 -6.73 5.97
CA ALA A 228 4.79 -6.59 6.28
C ALA A 228 4.02 -7.89 5.99
N ILE A 229 4.24 -8.51 4.83
CA ILE A 229 3.61 -9.77 4.46
C ILE A 229 4.01 -10.88 5.44
N THR A 230 5.30 -10.98 5.76
CA THR A 230 5.80 -11.97 6.74
C THR A 230 5.15 -11.76 8.11
N LEU A 231 5.05 -10.53 8.60
CA LEU A 231 4.39 -10.24 9.88
C LEU A 231 2.89 -10.57 9.87
N ILE A 232 2.19 -10.29 8.76
CA ILE A 232 0.78 -10.65 8.59
C ILE A 232 0.62 -12.19 8.63
N ILE A 233 1.45 -12.91 7.89
CA ILE A 233 1.43 -14.40 7.88
C ILE A 233 1.72 -14.94 9.28
N LEU A 234 2.73 -14.41 9.97
CA LEU A 234 3.05 -14.81 11.34
C LEU A 234 1.90 -14.54 12.32
N ALA A 235 1.18 -13.43 12.15
CA ALA A 235 0.01 -13.13 12.97
C ALA A 235 -1.10 -14.17 12.79
N PHE A 236 -1.35 -14.65 11.58
CA PHE A 236 -2.29 -15.75 11.33
C PHE A 236 -1.80 -17.08 11.89
N ILE A 237 -0.53 -17.40 11.71
CA ILE A 237 0.07 -18.64 12.22
C ILE A 237 0.09 -18.65 13.76
N SER A 238 0.30 -17.50 14.39
CA SER A 238 0.29 -17.39 15.86
C SER A 238 -1.05 -17.73 16.50
N ALA A 239 -2.15 -17.62 15.75
CA ALA A 239 -3.46 -18.09 16.19
C ALA A 239 -3.49 -19.63 16.40
N ILE A 240 -2.62 -20.38 15.73
CA ILE A 240 -2.52 -21.85 15.80
C ILE A 240 -1.48 -22.29 16.83
N PHE A 241 -0.30 -21.66 16.83
CA PHE A 241 0.85 -22.08 17.64
C PHE A 241 1.07 -21.24 18.91
N GLY A 242 0.31 -20.15 19.08
CA GLY A 242 0.56 -19.16 20.13
C GLY A 242 1.59 -18.11 19.71
N TYR A 243 1.69 -17.06 20.53
CA TYR A 243 2.68 -15.99 20.30
C TYR A 243 4.03 -16.40 20.90
N HIS A 244 5.04 -16.53 20.03
CA HIS A 244 6.41 -16.81 20.44
C HIS A 244 7.37 -15.76 19.90
N ARG A 245 8.01 -15.01 20.79
CA ARG A 245 8.92 -13.92 20.45
C ARG A 245 10.04 -14.35 19.47
N TYR A 246 10.61 -15.53 19.69
CA TYR A 246 11.70 -16.04 18.85
C TYR A 246 11.24 -16.34 17.42
N VAL A 247 10.02 -16.85 17.24
CA VAL A 247 9.45 -17.10 15.92
C VAL A 247 9.36 -15.77 15.13
N TYR A 248 8.79 -14.74 15.73
CA TYR A 248 8.68 -13.43 15.10
C TYR A 248 10.06 -12.83 14.78
N SER A 249 10.95 -12.78 15.76
CA SER A 249 12.25 -12.10 15.61
C SER A 249 13.13 -12.78 14.58
N VAL A 250 13.24 -14.12 14.61
CA VAL A 250 14.11 -14.85 13.69
C VAL A 250 13.56 -14.82 12.27
N THR A 251 12.26 -15.07 12.09
CA THR A 251 11.64 -15.00 10.76
C THR A 251 11.81 -13.61 10.14
N THR A 252 11.49 -12.55 10.90
CA THR A 252 11.62 -11.18 10.42
C THR A 252 13.08 -10.83 10.06
N LEU A 253 14.07 -11.32 10.84
CA LEU A 253 15.49 -11.10 10.55
C LEU A 253 15.91 -11.74 9.23
N PHE A 254 15.49 -12.97 8.96
CA PHE A 254 15.79 -13.66 7.70
C PHE A 254 15.10 -12.98 6.52
N THR A 255 13.85 -12.55 6.69
CA THR A 255 13.12 -11.77 5.67
C THR A 255 13.81 -10.44 5.39
N LEU A 256 14.25 -9.72 6.43
CA LEU A 256 14.97 -8.44 6.30
C LEU A 256 16.26 -8.61 5.50
N PHE A 257 17.00 -9.68 5.76
CA PHE A 257 18.23 -9.98 5.02
C PHE A 257 17.96 -10.07 3.51
N ALA A 258 16.94 -10.81 3.07
CA ALA A 258 16.59 -10.90 1.67
C ALA A 258 16.06 -9.55 1.12
N ALA A 259 15.13 -8.91 1.82
CA ALA A 259 14.51 -7.64 1.40
C ALA A 259 15.53 -6.49 1.20
N ILE A 260 16.69 -6.54 1.86
CA ILE A 260 17.79 -5.61 1.58
C ILE A 260 18.31 -5.80 0.16
N GLY A 261 18.43 -7.03 -0.33
CA GLY A 261 18.83 -7.33 -1.71
C GLY A 261 17.88 -6.72 -2.73
N ASP A 262 16.57 -6.93 -2.56
CA ASP A 262 15.53 -6.32 -3.40
C ASP A 262 15.56 -4.79 -3.37
N MET A 263 15.72 -4.21 -2.17
CA MET A 263 15.86 -2.75 -2.01
C MET A 263 17.06 -2.22 -2.78
N LEU A 264 18.22 -2.86 -2.69
CA LEU A 264 19.44 -2.43 -3.39
C LEU A 264 19.28 -2.55 -4.90
N ASN A 265 18.65 -3.60 -5.39
CA ASN A 265 18.36 -3.81 -6.80
C ASN A 265 17.42 -2.72 -7.36
N ALA A 266 16.48 -2.26 -6.55
CA ALA A 266 15.50 -1.24 -6.91
C ALA A 266 16.00 0.21 -6.76
N LEU A 267 17.26 0.44 -6.33
CA LEU A 267 17.79 1.80 -6.12
C LEU A 267 17.77 2.63 -7.41
N PRO A 268 17.26 3.87 -7.34
CA PRO A 268 17.11 4.75 -8.50
C PRO A 268 18.43 5.41 -8.90
N PHE A 269 18.39 6.17 -9.99
CA PHE A 269 19.50 7.01 -10.51
C PHE A 269 20.79 6.24 -10.86
N GLY A 270 20.67 4.94 -11.16
CA GLY A 270 21.82 4.10 -11.48
C GLY A 270 22.71 3.78 -10.28
N LEU A 271 22.25 4.06 -9.06
CA LEU A 271 22.99 3.70 -7.84
C LEU A 271 23.16 2.18 -7.71
N ASN A 272 22.18 1.39 -8.16
CA ASN A 272 22.25 -0.06 -8.24
C ASN A 272 23.40 -0.56 -9.15
N ASN A 273 23.83 0.24 -10.14
CA ASN A 273 24.91 -0.09 -11.09
C ASN A 273 26.29 0.34 -10.60
N THR A 274 26.41 0.91 -9.41
CA THR A 274 27.74 1.22 -8.84
C THR A 274 28.47 -0.09 -8.51
N ALA A 275 29.79 -0.12 -8.72
CA ALA A 275 30.60 -1.35 -8.59
C ALA A 275 30.36 -2.11 -7.28
N THR A 276 30.26 -1.39 -6.16
CA THR A 276 30.03 -2.00 -4.84
C THR A 276 28.63 -2.58 -4.71
N ILE A 277 27.60 -1.82 -5.11
CA ILE A 277 26.20 -2.26 -4.95
C ILE A 277 25.90 -3.38 -5.95
N SER A 278 26.37 -3.27 -7.19
CA SER A 278 26.22 -4.31 -8.21
C SER A 278 26.84 -5.64 -7.76
N ALA A 279 28.04 -5.61 -7.16
CA ALA A 279 28.67 -6.82 -6.63
C ALA A 279 27.84 -7.47 -5.50
N ILE A 280 27.21 -6.66 -4.63
CA ILE A 280 26.31 -7.17 -3.58
C ILE A 280 25.08 -7.79 -4.21
N ILE A 281 24.42 -7.09 -5.16
CA ILE A 281 23.25 -7.60 -5.88
C ILE A 281 23.55 -8.94 -6.55
N GLU A 282 24.72 -9.09 -7.16
CA GLU A 282 25.13 -10.35 -7.81
C GLU A 282 25.27 -11.49 -6.80
N VAL A 283 25.73 -11.24 -5.59
CA VAL A 283 25.73 -12.24 -4.50
C VAL A 283 24.32 -12.67 -4.15
N TYR A 284 23.39 -11.72 -3.98
CA TYR A 284 21.98 -12.04 -3.71
C TYR A 284 21.36 -12.86 -4.84
N LYS A 285 21.56 -12.44 -6.09
CA LYS A 285 21.03 -13.12 -7.29
C LYS A 285 21.53 -14.56 -7.42
N ASN A 286 22.80 -14.79 -7.09
CA ASN A 286 23.41 -16.13 -7.17
C ASN A 286 23.08 -17.02 -5.95
N THR A 287 22.64 -16.43 -4.83
CA THR A 287 22.42 -17.15 -3.57
C THR A 287 20.94 -17.40 -3.28
N LEU A 288 20.09 -16.40 -3.58
CA LEU A 288 18.68 -16.49 -3.25
C LEU A 288 17.84 -16.86 -4.47
N PRO A 289 17.00 -17.91 -4.37
CA PRO A 289 16.07 -18.26 -5.43
C PRO A 289 14.99 -17.19 -5.58
N PHE A 290 14.47 -17.03 -6.80
CA PHE A 290 13.40 -16.08 -7.14
C PHE A 290 13.76 -14.59 -7.04
N PHE A 291 15.04 -14.26 -6.96
CA PHE A 291 15.52 -12.87 -6.87
C PHE A 291 15.04 -12.01 -8.06
N ASP A 292 15.16 -12.53 -9.28
CA ASP A 292 14.72 -11.80 -10.48
C ASP A 292 13.19 -11.53 -10.52
N MET A 293 12.43 -12.26 -9.70
CA MET A 293 10.97 -12.09 -9.54
C MET A 293 10.58 -11.16 -8.39
N GLY A 294 11.55 -10.69 -7.56
CA GLY A 294 11.29 -9.96 -6.32
C GLY A 294 10.60 -10.81 -5.25
N MET A 295 10.84 -12.12 -5.26
CA MET A 295 10.26 -13.11 -4.33
C MET A 295 11.34 -13.88 -3.56
N ASP A 296 12.55 -13.40 -3.55
CA ASP A 296 13.71 -14.03 -2.91
C ASP A 296 13.57 -14.13 -1.37
N TRP A 297 12.73 -13.29 -0.76
CA TRP A 297 12.44 -13.29 0.67
C TRP A 297 11.64 -14.52 1.15
N ILE A 298 10.94 -15.24 0.26
CA ILE A 298 10.07 -16.37 0.64
C ILE A 298 10.88 -17.49 1.28
N VAL A 299 11.96 -17.93 0.64
CA VAL A 299 12.77 -19.06 1.14
C VAL A 299 13.48 -18.69 2.45
N PRO A 300 14.18 -17.54 2.58
CA PRO A 300 14.72 -17.11 3.87
C PRO A 300 13.67 -16.98 4.97
N SER A 301 12.48 -16.47 4.68
CA SER A 301 11.42 -16.36 5.68
C SER A 301 10.93 -17.71 6.18
N ILE A 302 10.81 -18.71 5.30
CA ILE A 302 10.47 -20.09 5.69
C ILE A 302 11.57 -20.71 6.56
N ILE A 303 12.84 -20.53 6.17
CA ILE A 303 13.98 -21.00 6.97
C ILE A 303 13.98 -20.33 8.34
N GLY A 304 13.79 -19.02 8.38
CA GLY A 304 13.69 -18.25 9.63
C GLY A 304 12.53 -18.71 10.51
N LEU A 305 11.38 -19.06 9.91
CA LEU A 305 10.23 -19.61 10.63
C LEU A 305 10.58 -20.94 11.29
N ILE A 306 11.17 -21.86 10.54
CA ILE A 306 11.58 -23.18 11.04
C ILE A 306 12.57 -23.04 12.21
N ILE A 307 13.61 -22.23 12.03
CA ILE A 307 14.62 -21.98 13.06
C ILE A 307 13.97 -21.32 14.28
N GLY A 308 13.11 -20.31 14.08
CA GLY A 308 12.39 -19.64 15.17
C GLY A 308 11.52 -20.58 15.98
N VAL A 309 10.80 -21.51 15.33
CA VAL A 309 10.01 -22.55 15.99
C VAL A 309 10.91 -23.49 16.78
N ILE A 310 12.02 -23.97 16.21
CA ILE A 310 12.97 -24.86 16.93
C ILE A 310 13.51 -24.15 18.18
N ILE A 311 13.91 -22.88 18.07
CA ILE A 311 14.42 -22.11 19.22
C ILE A 311 13.32 -21.95 20.30
N SER A 312 12.07 -21.69 19.90
CA SER A 312 10.96 -21.52 20.84
C SER A 312 10.64 -22.81 21.59
N LEU A 313 10.80 -23.99 20.95
CA LEU A 313 10.61 -25.28 21.58
C LEU A 313 11.73 -25.62 22.59
N ILE A 314 12.97 -25.18 22.31
CA ILE A 314 14.12 -25.40 23.16
C ILE A 314 14.09 -24.48 24.39
N LYS A 315 13.75 -23.21 24.19
CA LYS A 315 13.83 -22.19 25.25
C LYS A 315 12.57 -22.11 26.12
N LYS A 316 11.52 -22.89 25.86
CA LYS A 316 10.26 -22.91 26.63
C LYS A 316 9.96 -21.54 27.25
N ASP A 317 9.46 -20.58 26.45
CA ASP A 317 8.85 -19.35 26.99
C ASP A 317 7.43 -19.61 27.43
#